data_c496d8ffe882a03daf88d0757d47c212
#
_entry.id   c496d8ffe882a03daf88d0757d47c212
#
_cell.length_a   1.000
_cell.length_b   1.000
_cell.length_c   1.000
_cell.angle_alpha   90.00
_cell.angle_beta   90.00
_cell.angle_gamma   90.00
#
_symmetry.space_group_name_H-M   'P 1'
#
loop_
_entity.id
_entity.type
_entity.pdbx_description
1 polymer ?
#
loop_
_entity_poly.entity_id
_entity_poly.type
_entity_poly.pdbx_seq_one_letter_code
_entity_poly.pdbx_strand_id
1 'polypeptide(L)'
;MPTAIFAAFVPTTHSKPTYYVEDVLHYCVANMPGAVPRTSTFALTNATLPYALRLANRGFLEAIASDPGLKEGVNTYAGKITYQAVAEAQGLEYTPLDEMLGLTPQTSSKAGGA
;
A
#
# COMPACT_ATOMS: atom_id res chain seq x y z
N MET A 1 -14.99 -1.10 -26.83
CA MET A 1 -15.30 -2.40 -26.25
C MET A 1 -14.09 -2.93 -25.47
N PRO A 2 -13.88 -2.60 -24.21
CA PRO A 2 -12.84 -3.27 -23.39
C PRO A 2 -13.40 -4.03 -22.18
N THR A 3 -14.66 -4.39 -22.18
CA THR A 3 -15.32 -4.96 -20.99
C THR A 3 -15.17 -6.48 -20.85
N ALA A 4 -14.74 -7.17 -21.89
CA ALA A 4 -14.70 -8.64 -21.89
C ALA A 4 -13.47 -9.23 -21.15
N ILE A 5 -12.36 -8.51 -21.08
CA ILE A 5 -11.11 -9.04 -20.47
C ILE A 5 -11.23 -9.13 -18.95
N PHE A 6 -11.91 -8.19 -18.31
CA PHE A 6 -12.08 -8.19 -16.85
C PHE A 6 -13.13 -9.18 -16.33
N ALA A 7 -14.09 -9.59 -17.17
CA ALA A 7 -15.10 -10.58 -16.79
C ALA A 7 -14.54 -12.02 -16.66
N ALA A 8 -13.35 -12.28 -17.19
CA ALA A 8 -12.70 -13.58 -17.12
C ALA A 8 -11.91 -13.82 -15.82
N PHE A 9 -11.63 -12.77 -15.03
CA PHE A 9 -10.82 -12.89 -13.80
C PHE A 9 -11.70 -13.21 -12.60
N VAL A 10 -11.72 -14.50 -12.22
CA VAL A 10 -12.38 -14.97 -11.00
C VAL A 10 -11.30 -15.38 -10.01
N PRO A 11 -11.27 -14.80 -8.78
CA PRO A 11 -10.32 -15.21 -7.75
C PRO A 11 -10.43 -16.70 -7.45
N THR A 12 -9.28 -17.38 -7.38
CA THR A 12 -9.18 -18.80 -7.07
C THR A 12 -8.43 -19.04 -5.76
N THR A 13 -8.43 -20.28 -5.30
CA THR A 13 -7.75 -20.71 -4.07
C THR A 13 -6.70 -21.77 -4.38
N HIS A 14 -5.76 -22.02 -3.46
CA HIS A 14 -4.75 -23.08 -3.62
C HIS A 14 -5.35 -24.46 -3.81
N SER A 15 -6.53 -24.74 -3.27
CA SER A 15 -7.22 -26.03 -3.42
C SER A 15 -7.86 -26.23 -4.80
N LYS A 16 -8.22 -25.14 -5.50
CA LYS A 16 -8.73 -25.13 -6.86
C LYS A 16 -8.14 -23.94 -7.61
N PRO A 17 -6.85 -24.02 -8.02
CA PRO A 17 -6.10 -22.84 -8.43
C PRO A 17 -6.39 -22.33 -9.83
N THR A 18 -6.90 -23.19 -10.72
CA THR A 18 -7.03 -22.88 -12.14
C THR A 18 -8.45 -23.12 -12.67
N TYR A 19 -8.76 -22.44 -13.77
CA TYR A 19 -9.95 -22.66 -14.58
C TYR A 19 -9.67 -22.28 -16.04
N TYR A 20 -10.57 -22.66 -16.97
CA TYR A 20 -10.45 -22.33 -18.38
C TYR A 20 -11.56 -21.37 -18.80
N VAL A 21 -11.18 -20.37 -19.60
CA VAL A 21 -12.11 -19.49 -20.35
C VAL A 21 -11.59 -19.41 -21.77
N GLU A 22 -12.44 -19.76 -22.75
CA GLU A 22 -12.09 -19.78 -24.17
C GLU A 22 -10.77 -20.51 -24.45
N ASP A 23 -10.60 -21.70 -23.87
CA ASP A 23 -9.42 -22.56 -23.95
C ASP A 23 -8.11 -21.95 -23.38
N VAL A 24 -8.20 -20.82 -22.70
CA VAL A 24 -7.07 -20.20 -21.99
C VAL A 24 -7.10 -20.62 -20.52
N LEU A 25 -5.98 -21.17 -20.04
CA LEU A 25 -5.79 -21.51 -18.63
C LEU A 25 -5.59 -20.25 -17.79
N HIS A 26 -6.45 -20.06 -16.81
CA HIS A 26 -6.35 -18.96 -15.83
C HIS A 26 -5.90 -19.48 -14.48
N TYR A 27 -4.91 -18.81 -13.89
CA TYR A 27 -4.45 -18.99 -12.51
C TYR A 27 -4.61 -17.66 -11.77
N CYS A 28 -5.59 -17.57 -10.88
CA CYS A 28 -5.98 -16.34 -10.21
C CYS A 28 -6.02 -16.49 -8.69
N VAL A 29 -5.05 -17.21 -8.12
CA VAL A 29 -4.93 -17.38 -6.67
C VAL A 29 -4.52 -16.06 -6.03
N ALA A 30 -5.36 -15.52 -5.15
CA ALA A 30 -5.14 -14.23 -4.50
C ALA A 30 -3.85 -14.21 -3.64
N ASN A 31 -3.49 -15.35 -3.04
CA ASN A 31 -2.24 -15.53 -2.32
C ASN A 31 -1.25 -16.41 -3.10
N MET A 32 -0.87 -15.98 -4.29
CA MET A 32 0.12 -16.68 -5.12
C MET A 32 1.45 -16.93 -4.39
N PRO A 33 2.02 -15.98 -3.62
CA PRO A 33 3.25 -16.20 -2.85
C PRO A 33 3.19 -17.36 -1.86
N GLY A 34 2.00 -17.69 -1.36
CA GLY A 34 1.78 -18.80 -0.45
C GLY A 34 2.07 -20.19 -1.05
N ALA A 35 2.09 -20.31 -2.40
CA ALA A 35 2.49 -21.55 -3.08
C ALA A 35 4.00 -21.80 -3.04
N VAL A 36 4.82 -20.76 -2.82
CA VAL A 36 6.29 -20.82 -2.76
C VAL A 36 6.80 -20.05 -1.53
N PRO A 37 6.43 -20.45 -0.32
CA PRO A 37 6.57 -19.63 0.88
C PRO A 37 8.02 -19.30 1.20
N ARG A 38 8.96 -20.21 0.99
CA ARG A 38 10.37 -19.96 1.23
C ARG A 38 10.91 -18.83 0.34
N THR A 39 10.71 -18.93 -0.97
CA THR A 39 11.15 -17.92 -1.94
C THR A 39 10.50 -16.57 -1.66
N SER A 40 9.20 -16.57 -1.41
CA SER A 40 8.43 -15.36 -1.14
C SER A 40 8.87 -14.68 0.16
N THR A 41 9.16 -15.45 1.21
CA THR A 41 9.64 -14.92 2.48
C THR A 41 11.01 -14.23 2.33
N PHE A 42 11.96 -14.87 1.65
CA PHE A 42 13.27 -14.24 1.40
C PHE A 42 13.15 -12.99 0.53
N ALA A 43 12.35 -13.05 -0.54
CA ALA A 43 12.14 -11.90 -1.41
C ALA A 43 11.53 -10.71 -0.64
N LEU A 44 10.49 -10.96 0.14
CA LEU A 44 9.84 -9.93 0.95
C LEU A 44 10.77 -9.38 2.04
N THR A 45 11.48 -10.25 2.74
CA THR A 45 12.44 -9.84 3.78
C THR A 45 13.55 -8.97 3.20
N ASN A 46 14.12 -9.35 2.06
CA ASN A 46 15.15 -8.55 1.39
C ASN A 46 14.62 -7.17 0.96
N ALA A 47 13.38 -7.08 0.52
CA ALA A 47 12.76 -5.83 0.13
C ALA A 47 12.40 -4.93 1.33
N THR A 48 11.97 -5.51 2.47
CA THR A 48 11.46 -4.74 3.62
C THR A 48 12.53 -4.44 4.67
N LEU A 49 13.57 -5.27 4.81
CA LEU A 49 14.62 -5.11 5.82
C LEU A 49 15.30 -3.72 5.79
N PRO A 50 15.64 -3.12 4.63
CA PRO A 50 16.24 -1.79 4.60
C PRO A 50 15.37 -0.71 5.27
N TYR A 51 14.06 -0.81 5.12
CA TYR A 51 13.10 0.12 5.75
C TYR A 51 13.00 -0.11 7.25
N ALA A 52 12.96 -1.38 7.69
CA ALA A 52 12.97 -1.72 9.11
C ALA A 52 14.24 -1.21 9.81
N LEU A 53 15.42 -1.39 9.19
CA LEU A 53 16.69 -0.87 9.71
C LEU A 53 16.71 0.66 9.73
N ARG A 54 16.13 1.34 8.75
CA ARG A 54 16.04 2.79 8.72
C ARG A 54 15.21 3.31 9.90
N LEU A 55 14.05 2.70 10.15
CA LEU A 55 13.20 3.02 11.28
C LEU A 55 13.90 2.76 12.62
N ALA A 56 14.59 1.62 12.76
CA ALA A 56 15.30 1.26 13.97
C ALA A 56 16.47 2.20 14.28
N ASN A 57 17.23 2.61 13.25
CA ASN A 57 18.43 3.41 13.43
C ASN A 57 18.15 4.91 13.58
N ARG A 58 17.13 5.43 12.91
CA ARG A 58 16.81 6.87 12.86
C ARG A 58 15.60 7.27 13.70
N GLY A 59 14.79 6.30 14.09
CA GLY A 59 13.49 6.54 14.67
C GLY A 59 12.44 6.97 13.61
N PHE A 60 11.19 6.98 14.03
CA PHE A 60 10.05 7.16 13.12
C PHE A 60 10.10 8.50 12.37
N LEU A 61 10.21 9.61 13.10
CA LEU A 61 10.10 10.95 12.51
C LEU A 61 11.20 11.25 11.49
N GLU A 62 12.45 10.93 11.81
CA GLU A 62 13.57 11.15 10.89
C GLU A 62 13.50 10.21 9.68
N ALA A 63 13.08 8.96 9.88
CA ALA A 63 12.95 8.00 8.80
C ALA A 63 11.93 8.46 7.75
N ILE A 64 10.74 8.88 8.17
CA ILE A 64 9.70 9.37 7.25
C ILE A 64 10.02 10.74 6.64
N ALA A 65 10.75 11.60 7.34
CA ALA A 65 11.20 12.88 6.81
C ALA A 65 12.25 12.71 5.69
N SER A 66 13.08 11.66 5.79
CA SER A 66 14.14 11.37 4.81
C SER A 66 13.68 10.51 3.62
N ASP A 67 12.50 9.90 3.69
CA ASP A 67 11.99 8.99 2.67
C ASP A 67 10.48 9.21 2.44
N PRO A 68 10.11 9.93 1.36
CA PRO A 68 8.71 10.19 1.02
C PRO A 68 7.89 8.90 0.83
N GLY A 69 8.47 7.85 0.25
CA GLY A 69 7.77 6.56 0.06
C GLY A 69 7.46 5.88 1.40
N LEU A 70 8.38 5.95 2.36
CA LEU A 70 8.14 5.44 3.71
C LEU A 70 7.06 6.26 4.44
N LYS A 71 7.04 7.60 4.22
CA LYS A 71 6.02 8.49 4.75
C LYS A 71 4.61 8.13 4.25
N GLU A 72 4.47 7.86 2.95
CA GLU A 72 3.20 7.43 2.35
C GLU A 72 2.71 6.07 2.90
N GLY A 73 3.62 5.24 3.40
CA GLY A 73 3.31 3.96 4.04
C GLY A 73 2.73 4.08 5.46
N VAL A 74 2.64 5.29 6.03
CA VAL A 74 2.11 5.49 7.39
C VAL A 74 0.59 5.44 7.37
N ASN A 75 0.03 4.31 7.78
CA ASN A 75 -1.42 4.09 7.82
C ASN A 75 -2.08 4.61 9.10
N THR A 76 -1.33 4.60 10.20
CA THR A 76 -1.82 5.07 11.52
C THR A 76 -0.72 5.80 12.26
N TYR A 77 -1.10 6.86 12.98
CA TYR A 77 -0.20 7.60 13.86
C TYR A 77 -0.96 8.18 15.05
N ALA A 78 -0.41 8.05 16.25
CA ALA A 78 -0.98 8.59 17.50
C ALA A 78 -2.50 8.31 17.67
N GLY A 79 -2.95 7.10 17.30
CA GLY A 79 -4.34 6.69 17.42
C GLY A 79 -5.29 7.18 16.34
N LYS A 80 -4.79 7.84 15.30
CA LYS A 80 -5.56 8.30 14.13
C LYS A 80 -5.18 7.51 12.89
N ILE A 81 -6.10 7.44 11.91
CA ILE A 81 -5.84 6.85 10.60
C ILE A 81 -5.32 7.95 9.67
N THR A 82 -4.12 7.74 9.13
CA THR A 82 -3.39 8.70 8.32
C THR A 82 -3.28 8.29 6.84
N TYR A 83 -3.98 7.24 6.44
CA TYR A 83 -4.09 6.79 5.06
C TYR A 83 -5.56 6.73 4.63
N GLN A 84 -5.93 7.55 3.64
CA GLN A 84 -7.33 7.78 3.27
C GLN A 84 -8.05 6.49 2.85
N ALA A 85 -7.44 5.65 2.01
CA ALA A 85 -8.08 4.41 1.56
C ALA A 85 -8.38 3.43 2.70
N VAL A 86 -7.56 3.42 3.75
CA VAL A 86 -7.83 2.62 4.97
C VAL A 86 -8.99 3.21 5.75
N ALA A 87 -9.05 4.52 5.91
CA ALA A 87 -10.16 5.20 6.58
C ALA A 87 -11.49 4.90 5.89
N GLU A 88 -11.54 5.05 4.57
CA GLU A 88 -12.73 4.76 3.75
C GLU A 88 -13.15 3.28 3.86
N ALA A 89 -12.22 2.35 3.73
CA ALA A 89 -12.50 0.91 3.81
C ALA A 89 -13.02 0.47 5.19
N GLN A 90 -12.63 1.17 6.25
CA GLN A 90 -13.03 0.87 7.63
C GLN A 90 -14.20 1.74 8.11
N GLY A 91 -14.64 2.73 7.32
CA GLY A 91 -15.67 3.69 7.73
C GLY A 91 -15.24 4.56 8.92
N LEU A 92 -13.95 4.90 9.02
CA LEU A 92 -13.36 5.66 10.09
C LEU A 92 -12.89 7.05 9.61
N GLU A 93 -12.66 7.95 10.55
CA GLU A 93 -12.18 9.29 10.26
C GLU A 93 -10.74 9.29 9.74
N TYR A 94 -10.50 9.99 8.62
CA TYR A 94 -9.18 10.24 8.09
C TYR A 94 -8.58 11.53 8.67
N THR A 95 -7.33 11.49 9.09
CA THR A 95 -6.57 12.65 9.54
C THR A 95 -5.22 12.69 8.79
N PRO A 96 -4.93 13.73 8.00
CA PRO A 96 -3.67 13.81 7.26
C PRO A 96 -2.45 13.74 8.19
N LEU A 97 -1.43 12.94 7.82
CA LEU A 97 -0.22 12.79 8.62
C LEU A 97 0.51 14.12 8.82
N ASP A 98 0.53 14.99 7.81
CA ASP A 98 1.19 16.31 7.89
C ASP A 98 0.53 17.22 8.93
N GLU A 99 -0.79 17.14 9.07
CA GLU A 99 -1.52 17.84 10.12
C GLU A 99 -1.12 17.34 11.51
N MET A 100 -1.04 16.03 11.68
CA MET A 100 -0.62 15.38 12.92
C MET A 100 0.82 15.71 13.32
N LEU A 101 1.70 15.95 12.34
CA LEU A 101 3.10 16.29 12.55
C LEU A 101 3.34 17.80 12.69
N GLY A 102 2.28 18.62 12.59
CA GLY A 102 2.39 20.08 12.58
C GLY A 102 3.06 20.65 11.34
N LEU A 103 3.13 19.87 10.28
CA LEU A 103 3.64 20.27 8.97
C LEU A 103 2.47 20.79 8.15
N THR A 104 2.01 22.01 8.43
CA THR A 104 0.95 22.65 7.64
C THR A 104 1.48 22.87 6.22
N PRO A 105 0.76 22.45 5.16
CA PRO A 105 1.15 22.82 3.81
C PRO A 105 1.11 24.35 3.73
N GLN A 106 2.25 24.97 3.42
CA GLN A 106 2.25 26.37 3.04
C GLN A 106 1.37 26.49 1.79
N THR A 107 0.14 26.90 1.95
CA THR A 107 -0.66 27.40 0.85
C THR A 107 0.13 28.54 0.25
N SER A 108 0.75 28.30 -0.91
CA SER A 108 1.29 29.38 -1.72
C SER A 108 0.12 30.31 -2.05
N SER A 109 0.00 31.37 -1.28
CA SER A 109 -0.82 32.52 -1.62
C SER A 109 -0.36 33.00 -2.99
N LYS A 110 -1.08 32.63 -4.03
CA LYS A 110 -0.98 33.26 -5.32
C LYS A 110 -1.55 34.67 -5.12
N ALA A 111 -0.65 35.58 -4.73
CA ALA A 111 -0.95 37.01 -4.74
C ALA A 111 -1.36 37.38 -6.17
N GLY A 112 -2.63 37.72 -6.35
CA GLY A 112 -3.11 38.37 -7.52
C GLY A 112 -2.40 39.71 -7.65
N GLY A 113 -1.63 39.87 -8.71
CA GLY A 113 -1.20 41.14 -9.20
C GLY A 113 -2.19 41.62 -10.23
N ALA A 114 -2.68 42.78 -9.99
CA ALA A 114 -3.53 43.58 -10.87
C ALA A 114 -2.89 43.82 -12.24
#